data_b99b6c93c9ba4479d39b6498a3875b12
#
_entry.id   b99b6c93c9ba4479d39b6498a3875b12
#
_cell.length_a   1.000
_cell.length_b   1.000
_cell.length_c   1.000
_cell.angle_alpha   90.00
_cell.angle_beta   90.00
_cell.angle_gamma   90.00
#
_symmetry.space_group_name_H-M   'P 1'
#
loop_
_entity.id
_entity.type
_entity.pdbx_description
1 polymer ?
#
loop_
_entity_poly.entity_id
_entity_poly.type
_entity_poly.pdbx_seq_one_letter_code
_entity_poly.pdbx_strand_id
1 'polypeptide(L)'
;MKGNIKQGQELEALINQITSIPMTVAIKEEDLEYLHQAKAILKRRIHSFPKDDEPRVDSVIRELEDFGNIDYSQYDRIVIQIVTSSAYPLMMNELNRLVSLGDGKFSQAGVLWGIGTDNKLGDKILLQLVCSCQE
;
A
#
# COMPACT_ATOMS: atom_id res chain seq x y z
N MET A 1 16.08 9.00 7.61
CA MET A 1 15.60 9.07 7.14
C MET A 1 14.36 8.71 7.31
N LYS A 2 13.59 9.13 7.12
CA LYS A 2 12.43 8.91 7.31
C LYS A 2 11.90 7.97 6.46
N GLY A 3 11.02 7.13 6.61
CA GLY A 3 10.52 6.07 5.79
C GLY A 3 11.40 4.83 5.73
N ASN A 4 12.63 4.95 6.10
CA ASN A 4 13.52 3.78 6.08
C ASN A 4 13.28 2.91 7.30
N ILE A 5 13.33 1.60 7.08
CA ILE A 5 13.09 0.60 8.11
C ILE A 5 14.38 -0.13 8.42
N LYS A 6 14.70 -0.21 9.69
CA LYS A 6 15.88 -0.97 10.10
C LYS A 6 15.58 -2.45 10.00
N GLN A 7 16.62 -3.22 9.79
CA GLN A 7 16.49 -4.66 9.73
C GLN A 7 16.05 -5.21 11.07
N GLY A 8 15.60 -6.43 11.08
CA GLY A 8 15.25 -7.12 12.30
C GLY A 8 13.81 -6.84 12.72
N GLN A 9 13.63 -6.37 13.95
CA GLN A 9 12.30 -6.26 14.53
C GLN A 9 11.35 -5.37 13.75
N GLU A 10 11.84 -4.26 13.24
CA GLU A 10 10.98 -3.33 12.52
C GLU A 10 10.48 -3.95 11.22
N LEU A 11 11.35 -4.68 10.54
CA LEU A 11 10.96 -5.34 9.30
C LEU A 11 9.97 -6.46 9.57
N GLU A 12 10.21 -7.25 10.61
CA GLU A 12 9.29 -8.32 10.98
C GLU A 12 7.93 -7.75 11.34
N ALA A 13 7.90 -6.63 12.06
CA ALA A 13 6.64 -6.00 12.42
C ALA A 13 5.88 -5.53 11.17
N LEU A 14 6.60 -4.99 10.19
CA LEU A 14 5.98 -4.55 8.95
C LEU A 14 5.38 -5.74 8.19
N ILE A 15 6.13 -6.82 8.08
CA ILE A 15 5.66 -8.02 7.38
C ILE A 15 4.42 -8.57 8.08
N ASN A 16 4.45 -8.66 9.39
CA ASN A 16 3.31 -9.14 10.16
C ASN A 16 2.10 -8.21 10.01
N GLN A 17 2.32 -6.92 9.96
CA GLN A 17 1.24 -5.96 9.81
C GLN A 17 0.49 -6.18 8.51
N ILE A 18 1.22 -6.53 7.44
CA ILE A 18 0.60 -6.79 6.15
C ILE A 18 -0.04 -8.15 6.11
N THR A 19 0.67 -9.19 6.57
CA THR A 19 0.21 -10.56 6.38
C THR A 19 -0.84 -10.99 7.37
N SER A 20 -1.02 -10.26 8.48
CA SER A 20 -2.02 -10.61 9.47
C SER A 20 -3.43 -10.19 9.08
N ILE A 21 -3.58 -9.37 8.06
CA ILE A 21 -4.89 -8.93 7.58
C ILE A 21 -5.50 -10.02 6.72
N PRO A 22 -6.73 -10.45 7.00
CA PRO A 22 -7.40 -11.43 6.12
C PRO A 22 -7.53 -10.85 4.71
N MET A 23 -7.10 -11.62 3.71
CA MET A 23 -7.03 -11.10 2.35
C MET A 23 -7.73 -12.03 1.36
N THR A 24 -8.44 -11.41 0.41
CA THR A 24 -9.00 -12.10 -0.73
C THR A 24 -7.93 -12.31 -1.80
N VAL A 25 -7.16 -11.26 -2.06
CA VAL A 25 -5.96 -11.38 -2.90
C VAL A 25 -4.80 -11.30 -1.93
N ALA A 26 -4.18 -12.44 -1.67
CA ALA A 26 -3.27 -12.59 -0.54
C ALA A 26 -1.84 -12.22 -0.88
N ILE A 27 -1.24 -11.48 0.06
CA ILE A 27 0.20 -11.29 0.09
C ILE A 27 0.71 -12.21 1.19
N LYS A 28 1.58 -13.13 0.83
CA LYS A 28 2.11 -14.10 1.79
C LYS A 28 3.45 -13.64 2.31
N GLU A 29 3.82 -14.18 3.46
CA GLU A 29 5.09 -13.83 4.06
C GLU A 29 6.24 -14.08 3.10
N GLU A 30 6.20 -15.18 2.37
CA GLU A 30 7.26 -15.52 1.41
C GLU A 30 7.37 -14.49 0.29
N ASP A 31 6.27 -13.81 -0.04
CA ASP A 31 6.27 -12.77 -1.06
C ASP A 31 7.03 -11.53 -0.62
N LEU A 32 7.28 -11.40 0.68
CA LEU A 32 7.94 -10.23 1.25
C LEU A 32 9.35 -10.55 1.74
N GLU A 33 9.84 -11.77 1.52
CA GLU A 33 11.15 -12.17 1.98
C GLU A 33 12.27 -11.31 1.38
N TYR A 34 12.07 -10.84 0.15
CA TYR A 34 13.07 -10.02 -0.50
C TYR A 34 13.38 -8.72 0.26
N LEU A 35 12.46 -8.29 1.12
CA LEU A 35 12.66 -7.06 1.88
C LEU A 35 13.86 -7.16 2.83
N HIS A 36 14.24 -8.38 3.22
CA HIS A 36 15.39 -8.57 4.08
C HIS A 36 16.70 -8.17 3.40
N GLN A 37 16.71 -8.14 2.08
CA GLN A 37 17.88 -7.80 1.29
C GLN A 37 17.77 -6.46 0.60
N ALA A 38 16.71 -5.72 0.90
CA ALA A 38 16.52 -4.43 0.27
C ALA A 38 17.52 -3.40 0.79
N LYS A 39 17.97 -2.57 -0.12
CA LYS A 39 18.88 -1.48 0.21
C LYS A 39 18.17 -0.39 0.95
N ALA A 40 16.93 -0.10 0.56
CA ALA A 40 16.11 0.93 1.18
C ALA A 40 14.66 0.52 1.11
N ILE A 41 13.90 0.84 2.16
CA ILE A 41 12.48 0.54 2.24
C ILE A 41 11.75 1.80 2.67
N LEU A 42 10.73 2.17 1.91
CA LEU A 42 9.83 3.26 2.24
C LEU A 42 8.44 2.68 2.45
N LYS A 43 7.82 2.98 3.58
CA LYS A 43 6.45 2.53 3.81
C LYS A 43 5.54 3.74 4.00
N ARG A 44 4.30 3.58 3.56
CA ARG A 44 3.27 4.58 3.77
C ARG A 44 1.98 3.88 4.11
N ARG A 45 1.18 4.57 4.92
CA ARG A 45 -0.10 4.03 5.35
C ARG A 45 -1.10 5.18 5.27
N ILE A 46 -2.05 5.05 4.36
CA ILE A 46 -2.97 6.13 4.04
C ILE A 46 -4.40 5.68 4.30
N HIS A 47 -5.10 6.41 5.16
CA HIS A 47 -6.54 6.22 5.37
C HIS A 47 -7.29 7.24 4.54
N SER A 48 -8.47 6.88 4.07
CA SER A 48 -9.29 7.83 3.32
C SER A 48 -9.89 8.86 4.27
N PHE A 49 -9.88 10.13 3.83
CA PHE A 49 -10.52 11.25 4.54
C PHE A 49 -11.17 12.12 3.49
N PRO A 50 -12.33 11.70 2.95
CA PRO A 50 -12.97 12.46 1.88
C PRO A 50 -13.42 13.83 2.34
N LYS A 51 -13.37 14.80 1.44
CA LYS A 51 -13.90 16.15 1.66
C LYS A 51 -15.24 16.23 0.96
N ASP A 52 -16.25 16.75 1.68
CA ASP A 52 -17.57 16.95 1.09
C ASP A 52 -18.05 15.72 0.33
N ASP A 53 -18.27 15.84 -0.96
CA ASP A 53 -18.80 14.74 -1.78
C ASP A 53 -17.71 13.92 -2.45
N GLU A 54 -16.48 14.09 -2.03
CA GLU A 54 -15.36 13.38 -2.63
C GLU A 54 -15.48 11.88 -2.38
N PRO A 55 -15.37 11.03 -3.40
CA PRO A 55 -15.31 9.59 -3.18
C PRO A 55 -14.09 9.22 -2.32
N ARG A 56 -14.25 8.19 -1.50
CA ARG A 56 -13.16 7.82 -0.59
C ARG A 56 -11.87 7.44 -1.33
N VAL A 57 -12.00 6.79 -2.50
CA VAL A 57 -10.80 6.41 -3.25
C VAL A 57 -10.08 7.65 -3.76
N ASP A 58 -10.81 8.69 -4.12
CA ASP A 58 -10.20 9.94 -4.58
C ASP A 58 -9.41 10.60 -3.48
N SER A 59 -9.88 10.49 -2.23
CA SER A 59 -9.14 11.07 -1.11
C SER A 59 -7.82 10.34 -0.89
N VAL A 60 -7.81 9.02 -1.08
CA VAL A 60 -6.57 8.25 -0.96
C VAL A 60 -5.59 8.65 -2.07
N ILE A 61 -6.09 8.80 -3.29
CA ILE A 61 -5.25 9.20 -4.42
C ILE A 61 -4.68 10.60 -4.18
N ARG A 62 -5.50 11.51 -3.69
CA ARG A 62 -5.05 12.87 -3.39
C ARG A 62 -3.92 12.85 -2.36
N GLU A 63 -4.09 12.06 -1.29
CA GLU A 63 -3.05 11.93 -0.27
C GLU A 63 -1.77 11.38 -0.85
N LEU A 64 -1.90 10.39 -1.72
CA LEU A 64 -0.73 9.77 -2.32
C LEU A 64 0.03 10.75 -3.19
N GLU A 65 -0.69 11.61 -3.89
CA GLU A 65 -0.06 12.58 -4.80
C GLU A 65 0.47 13.80 -4.08
N ASP A 66 -0.23 14.26 -3.04
CA ASP A 66 0.13 15.50 -2.35
C ASP A 66 1.25 15.33 -1.35
N PHE A 67 1.43 14.11 -0.87
CA PHE A 67 2.27 13.89 0.27
C PHE A 67 3.74 13.79 -0.09
N GLY A 68 4.42 14.91 0.02
CA GLY A 68 5.83 14.96 -0.26
C GLY A 68 6.11 14.81 -1.75
N ASN A 69 7.36 14.92 -2.10
CA ASN A 69 7.78 14.80 -3.48
C ASN A 69 8.52 13.47 -3.64
N ILE A 70 7.80 12.39 -3.40
CA ILE A 70 8.39 11.06 -3.48
C ILE A 70 8.57 10.68 -4.93
N ASP A 71 9.78 10.37 -5.30
CA ASP A 71 10.10 9.87 -6.62
C ASP A 71 10.06 8.36 -6.59
N TYR A 72 8.92 7.80 -6.99
CA TYR A 72 8.74 6.35 -6.93
C TYR A 72 9.58 5.59 -7.95
N SER A 73 10.15 6.29 -8.94
CA SER A 73 11.00 5.65 -9.92
C SER A 73 12.31 5.13 -9.33
N GLN A 74 12.64 5.56 -8.12
CA GLN A 74 13.83 5.07 -7.43
C GLN A 74 13.66 3.66 -6.88
N TYR A 75 12.44 3.17 -6.86
CA TYR A 75 12.12 1.87 -6.28
C TYR A 75 11.78 0.88 -7.37
N ASP A 76 12.31 -0.33 -7.26
CA ASP A 76 12.07 -1.34 -8.27
C ASP A 76 11.04 -2.38 -7.86
N ARG A 77 10.61 -2.39 -6.60
CA ARG A 77 9.56 -3.27 -6.13
C ARG A 77 8.60 -2.51 -5.23
N ILE A 78 7.32 -2.70 -5.47
CA ILE A 78 6.28 -1.99 -4.72
C ILE A 78 5.20 -2.98 -4.33
N VAL A 79 4.81 -2.95 -3.05
CA VAL A 79 3.70 -3.73 -2.53
C VAL A 79 2.58 -2.76 -2.23
N ILE A 80 1.39 -3.05 -2.73
CA ILE A 80 0.20 -2.24 -2.45
C ILE A 80 -0.86 -3.14 -1.87
N GLN A 81 -1.27 -2.85 -0.64
CA GLN A 81 -2.34 -3.58 0.01
C GLN A 81 -3.51 -2.64 0.22
N ILE A 82 -4.67 -3.02 -0.28
CA ILE A 82 -5.89 -2.24 -0.17
C ILE A 82 -6.80 -2.95 0.82
N VAL A 83 -7.23 -2.24 1.87
CA VAL A 83 -8.02 -2.82 2.94
C VAL A 83 -9.32 -2.04 3.10
N THR A 84 -10.44 -2.75 3.16
CA THR A 84 -11.75 -2.15 3.39
C THR A 84 -12.50 -3.02 4.40
N SER A 85 -13.62 -2.53 4.92
CA SER A 85 -14.46 -3.36 5.78
C SER A 85 -15.40 -4.19 4.91
N SER A 86 -15.99 -5.22 5.49
CA SER A 86 -16.96 -6.04 4.75
C SER A 86 -18.28 -5.29 4.53
N ALA A 87 -18.58 -4.30 5.37
CA ALA A 87 -19.79 -3.50 5.20
C ALA A 87 -19.64 -2.50 4.04
N TYR A 88 -18.41 -2.08 3.75
CA TYR A 88 -18.13 -1.14 2.66
C TYR A 88 -17.00 -1.72 1.82
N PRO A 89 -17.27 -2.79 1.09
CA PRO A 89 -16.21 -3.51 0.38
C PRO A 89 -15.63 -2.70 -0.76
N LEU A 90 -14.44 -3.09 -1.18
CA LEU A 90 -13.79 -2.44 -2.31
C LEU A 90 -14.61 -2.69 -3.58
N MET A 91 -14.99 -1.60 -4.24
CA MET A 91 -15.78 -1.69 -5.45
C MET A 91 -14.88 -1.74 -6.67
N MET A 92 -15.39 -2.30 -7.76
CA MET A 92 -14.59 -2.48 -8.97
C MET A 92 -14.08 -1.15 -9.51
N ASN A 93 -14.92 -0.11 -9.50
CA ASN A 93 -14.49 1.20 -9.99
C ASN A 93 -13.38 1.79 -9.11
N GLU A 94 -13.41 1.50 -7.82
CA GLU A 94 -12.36 1.96 -6.92
C GLU A 94 -11.05 1.24 -7.22
N LEU A 95 -11.12 -0.06 -7.42
CA LEU A 95 -9.94 -0.84 -7.76
C LEU A 95 -9.34 -0.36 -9.08
N ASN A 96 -10.18 -0.13 -10.07
CA ASN A 96 -9.72 0.34 -11.38
C ASN A 96 -8.99 1.69 -11.28
N ARG A 97 -9.50 2.58 -10.41
CA ARG A 97 -8.85 3.88 -10.21
C ARG A 97 -7.46 3.71 -9.61
N LEU A 98 -7.33 2.82 -8.64
CA LEU A 98 -6.04 2.59 -8.00
C LEU A 98 -5.05 1.87 -8.92
N VAL A 99 -5.54 0.93 -9.70
CA VAL A 99 -4.68 0.23 -10.66
C VAL A 99 -4.16 1.20 -11.73
N SER A 100 -5.04 2.06 -12.22
CA SER A 100 -4.63 3.06 -13.21
C SER A 100 -3.57 4.00 -12.67
N LEU A 101 -3.72 4.39 -11.41
CA LEU A 101 -2.72 5.23 -10.76
C LEU A 101 -1.37 4.52 -10.70
N GLY A 102 -1.40 3.24 -10.34
CA GLY A 102 -0.19 2.45 -10.26
C GLY A 102 0.52 2.31 -11.61
N ASP A 103 -0.27 2.12 -12.66
CA ASP A 103 0.30 2.00 -14.00
C ASP A 103 1.08 3.26 -14.39
N GLY A 104 0.64 4.42 -13.90
CA GLY A 104 1.34 5.67 -14.17
C GLY A 104 2.53 5.90 -13.26
N LYS A 105 2.30 5.85 -11.93
CA LYS A 105 3.33 6.21 -10.95
C LYS A 105 4.38 5.14 -10.77
N PHE A 106 4.01 3.87 -10.93
CA PHE A 106 4.90 2.75 -10.63
C PHE A 106 5.27 1.96 -11.86
N SER A 107 5.26 2.61 -13.02
CA SER A 107 5.43 1.90 -14.30
C SER A 107 6.79 1.21 -14.41
N GLN A 108 7.78 1.67 -13.64
CA GLN A 108 9.14 1.11 -13.70
C GLN A 108 9.36 -0.01 -12.69
N ALA A 109 8.39 -0.28 -11.86
CA ALA A 109 8.55 -1.21 -10.75
C ALA A 109 7.74 -2.47 -10.94
N GLY A 110 8.17 -3.55 -10.29
CA GLY A 110 7.33 -4.72 -10.13
C GLY A 110 6.37 -4.47 -8.99
N VAL A 111 5.07 -4.62 -9.25
CA VAL A 111 4.04 -4.30 -8.25
C VAL A 111 3.33 -5.57 -7.82
N LEU A 112 3.24 -5.76 -6.50
CA LEU A 112 2.49 -6.85 -5.90
C LEU A 112 1.26 -6.28 -5.22
N TRP A 113 0.09 -6.78 -5.57
CA TRP A 113 -1.17 -6.30 -5.03
C TRP A 113 -1.74 -7.25 -3.99
N GLY A 114 -2.33 -6.67 -2.94
CA GLY A 114 -3.09 -7.43 -1.97
C GLY A 114 -4.40 -6.73 -1.68
N ILE A 115 -5.45 -7.50 -1.43
CA ILE A 115 -6.77 -6.95 -1.11
C ILE A 115 -7.25 -7.64 0.15
N GLY A 116 -7.49 -6.87 1.19
CA GLY A 116 -7.84 -7.42 2.49
C GLY A 116 -9.04 -6.75 3.12
N THR A 117 -9.40 -7.25 4.29
CA THR A 117 -10.57 -6.81 5.03
C THR A 117 -10.22 -6.53 6.48
N ASP A 118 -10.67 -5.37 6.96
CA ASP A 118 -10.58 -5.03 8.39
C ASP A 118 -11.84 -4.25 8.74
N ASN A 119 -12.73 -4.89 9.50
CA ASN A 119 -14.03 -4.31 9.79
C ASN A 119 -13.97 -3.08 10.69
N LYS A 120 -12.83 -2.82 11.31
CA LYS A 120 -12.66 -1.61 12.11
C LYS A 120 -12.62 -0.36 11.26
N LEU A 121 -12.41 -0.51 9.95
CA LEU A 121 -12.30 0.65 9.06
C LEU A 121 -13.63 1.36 8.82
N GLY A 122 -14.77 0.65 8.97
CA GLY A 122 -16.05 1.25 8.63
C GLY A 122 -16.08 1.59 7.15
N ASP A 123 -16.36 2.85 6.83
CA ASP A 123 -16.46 3.28 5.43
C ASP A 123 -15.11 3.74 4.84
N LYS A 124 -14.02 3.55 5.56
CA LYS A 124 -12.71 4.01 5.10
C LYS A 124 -11.99 2.96 4.27
N ILE A 125 -11.11 3.43 3.40
CA ILE A 125 -10.12 2.61 2.72
C ILE A 125 -8.79 2.86 3.40
N LEU A 126 -8.06 1.78 3.65
CA LEU A 126 -6.67 1.86 4.07
C LEU A 126 -5.80 1.37 2.93
N LEU A 127 -4.83 2.18 2.54
CA LEU A 127 -3.83 1.80 1.55
C LEU A 127 -2.51 1.66 2.26
N GLN A 128 -1.89 0.49 2.16
CA GLN A 128 -0.55 0.28 2.68
C GLN A 128 0.40 0.09 1.50
N LEU A 129 1.46 0.88 1.51
CA LEU A 129 2.41 0.94 0.41
C LEU A 129 3.79 0.65 0.95
N VAL A 130 4.49 -0.29 0.33
CA VAL A 130 5.87 -0.60 0.67
C VAL A 130 6.69 -0.55 -0.60
N CYS A 131 7.60 0.40 -0.67
CA CYS A 131 8.48 0.58 -1.81
C CYS A 131 9.88 0.17 -1.41
N SER A 132 10.54 -0.59 -2.24
CA SER A 132 11.90 -1.02 -1.92
C SER A 132 12.81 -0.95 -3.13
N CYS A 133 14.08 -0.82 -2.82
CA CYS A 133 15.14 -0.71 -3.80
C CYS A 133 16.13 -1.82 -3.48
N GLN A 134 16.44 -2.66 -4.47
CA GLN A 134 17.36 -3.77 -4.27
C GLN A 134 18.78 -3.36 -4.61
N GLU A 135 19.72 -4.11 -4.08
CA GLU A 135 21.14 -3.86 -4.37
C GLU A 135 21.46 -4.09 -5.83
#